data_34bed4ac417858f7697c4868a4017222
#
_entry.id   34bed4ac417858f7697c4868a4017222
#
_cell.length_a   1.000
_cell.length_b   1.000
_cell.length_c   1.000
_cell.angle_alpha   90.00
_cell.angle_beta   90.00
_cell.angle_gamma   90.00
#
_symmetry.space_group_name_H-M   'P 1'
#
loop_
_entity.id
_entity.type
_entity.pdbx_description
1 polymer ?
#
loop_
_entity_poly.entity_id
_entity_poly.type
_entity_poly.pdbx_seq_one_letter_code
_entity_poly.pdbx_strand_id
1 'polypeptide(L)'
;MAIRSSDQISIIDVTDAYSVMLTTDSYTFPGTTTAAIAGSVSTQINAMCGADSVNASVTVSEITKPTGISIQSDGDAASPTLTISVDNTVTEGGVIEIPVHIGDITIVKSFTFAIAFKGTQGSKGDKGDKGDDGTSVTVTSTEVKYAVSDDTTEPTSWQDDLPEA
;
A
#
# COMPACT_ATOMS: atom_id res chain seq x y z
N MET A 1 -65.05 -39.15 36.56
CA MET A 1 -64.56 -37.84 36.22
C MET A 1 -63.11 -38.00 35.80
N ALA A 2 -62.83 -37.92 34.47
CA ALA A 2 -61.46 -38.14 33.97
C ALA A 2 -60.78 -36.76 33.81
N ILE A 3 -59.72 -36.52 34.55
CA ILE A 3 -58.87 -35.36 34.44
C ILE A 3 -57.95 -35.61 33.23
N ARG A 4 -58.14 -34.85 32.16
CA ARG A 4 -57.20 -34.81 31.02
C ARG A 4 -56.26 -33.65 31.32
N SER A 5 -55.02 -33.98 31.62
CA SER A 5 -53.93 -33.03 31.59
C SER A 5 -53.47 -32.90 30.16
N SER A 6 -53.57 -31.72 29.56
CA SER A 6 -52.97 -31.40 28.29
C SER A 6 -51.66 -30.64 28.59
N ASP A 7 -50.57 -31.34 28.63
CA ASP A 7 -49.21 -30.71 28.61
C ASP A 7 -48.92 -30.31 27.19
N GLN A 8 -48.76 -29.01 27.02
CA GLN A 8 -48.25 -28.44 25.75
C GLN A 8 -46.72 -28.44 25.82
N ILE A 9 -46.10 -29.33 25.07
CA ILE A 9 -44.63 -29.31 24.90
C ILE A 9 -44.38 -28.35 23.73
N SER A 10 -43.76 -27.18 24.00
CA SER A 10 -43.20 -26.35 22.97
C SER A 10 -41.82 -26.90 22.61
N ILE A 11 -41.70 -27.51 21.46
CA ILE A 11 -40.39 -27.89 20.89
C ILE A 11 -39.85 -26.63 20.25
N ILE A 12 -38.87 -26.02 20.87
CA ILE A 12 -38.09 -24.95 20.23
C ILE A 12 -37.06 -25.69 19.38
N ASP A 13 -37.16 -25.59 18.05
CA ASP A 13 -36.13 -26.07 17.14
C ASP A 13 -34.96 -25.11 17.22
N VAL A 14 -33.83 -25.57 17.78
CA VAL A 14 -32.59 -24.78 17.99
C VAL A 14 -31.75 -24.78 16.72
N THR A 15 -32.19 -25.40 15.61
CA THR A 15 -31.44 -25.51 14.36
C THR A 15 -31.49 -24.24 13.49
N ASP A 16 -32.41 -23.33 13.78
CA ASP A 16 -32.59 -22.10 12.99
C ASP A 16 -31.71 -20.94 13.54
N ALA A 17 -30.42 -21.15 13.57
CA ALA A 17 -29.49 -20.06 13.93
C ALA A 17 -29.38 -19.05 12.78
N TYR A 18 -29.61 -17.79 13.13
CA TYR A 18 -29.34 -16.69 12.18
C TYR A 18 -27.85 -16.49 12.01
N SER A 19 -27.43 -16.35 10.76
CA SER A 19 -26.05 -16.02 10.39
C SER A 19 -26.02 -14.90 9.36
N VAL A 20 -24.95 -14.10 9.40
CA VAL A 20 -24.71 -13.01 8.44
C VAL A 20 -23.31 -13.15 7.88
N MET A 21 -23.19 -13.06 6.58
CA MET A 21 -21.90 -13.04 5.87
C MET A 21 -21.80 -11.77 5.05
N LEU A 22 -20.59 -11.19 5.01
CA LEU A 22 -20.20 -10.17 4.05
C LEU A 22 -19.48 -10.87 2.89
N THR A 23 -19.75 -10.51 1.64
CA THR A 23 -19.02 -11.04 0.48
C THR A 23 -17.57 -10.58 0.45
N THR A 24 -17.32 -9.41 1.03
CA THR A 24 -16.00 -8.85 1.26
C THR A 24 -16.00 -8.31 2.69
N ASP A 25 -15.15 -8.83 3.56
CA ASP A 25 -15.02 -8.42 4.96
C ASP A 25 -13.76 -7.59 5.23
N SER A 26 -12.89 -7.51 4.23
CA SER A 26 -11.66 -6.73 4.33
C SER A 26 -11.23 -6.18 2.97
N TYR A 27 -10.57 -5.01 2.97
CA TYR A 27 -10.06 -4.40 1.75
C TYR A 27 -8.85 -3.51 2.04
N THR A 28 -7.90 -3.46 1.08
CA THR A 28 -6.75 -2.57 1.16
C THR A 28 -6.85 -1.49 0.09
N PHE A 29 -7.06 -0.25 0.51
CA PHE A 29 -7.08 0.90 -0.37
C PHE A 29 -5.66 1.34 -0.74
N PRO A 30 -5.41 1.78 -1.98
CA PRO A 30 -4.14 2.39 -2.34
C PRO A 30 -3.95 3.70 -1.58
N GLY A 31 -2.69 4.04 -1.28
CA GLY A 31 -2.33 5.28 -0.60
C GLY A 31 -1.22 6.05 -1.31
N THR A 32 -1.12 7.31 -0.97
CA THR A 32 0.05 8.17 -1.21
C THR A 32 1.14 7.81 -0.17
N THR A 33 2.08 8.68 0.08
CA THR A 33 3.06 8.51 1.17
C THR A 33 2.47 8.74 2.56
N THR A 34 1.30 9.39 2.68
CA THR A 34 0.75 9.86 3.96
C THR A 34 -0.74 9.60 4.15
N ALA A 35 -1.51 9.41 3.07
CA ALA A 35 -2.97 9.29 3.13
C ALA A 35 -3.49 8.33 2.06
N ALA A 36 -4.73 7.88 2.22
CA ALA A 36 -5.43 7.09 1.22
C ALA A 36 -5.60 7.87 -0.10
N ILE A 37 -5.66 7.14 -1.20
CA ILE A 37 -6.19 7.65 -2.46
C ILE A 37 -7.69 7.38 -2.44
N ALA A 38 -8.50 8.39 -2.74
CA ALA A 38 -9.95 8.25 -2.77
C ALA A 38 -10.38 7.08 -3.66
N GLY A 39 -11.26 6.25 -3.14
CA GLY A 39 -11.72 5.05 -3.81
C GLY A 39 -12.86 4.39 -3.06
N SER A 40 -13.44 3.35 -3.64
CA SER A 40 -14.55 2.62 -3.04
C SER A 40 -14.43 1.13 -3.26
N VAL A 41 -15.09 0.37 -2.39
CA VAL A 41 -15.29 -1.07 -2.45
C VAL A 41 -16.72 -1.38 -2.09
N SER A 42 -17.29 -2.43 -2.66
CA SER A 42 -18.63 -2.89 -2.32
C SER A 42 -18.58 -4.25 -1.62
N THR A 43 -19.46 -4.42 -0.64
CA THR A 43 -19.72 -5.69 0.03
C THR A 43 -21.20 -5.94 0.09
N GLN A 44 -21.60 -7.16 -0.22
CA GLN A 44 -22.97 -7.62 -0.16
C GLN A 44 -23.21 -8.38 1.16
N ILE A 45 -24.36 -8.20 1.74
CA ILE A 45 -24.77 -8.82 3.01
C ILE A 45 -25.71 -9.96 2.71
N ASN A 46 -25.31 -11.18 3.06
CA ASN A 46 -26.11 -12.37 2.96
C ASN A 46 -26.52 -12.83 4.35
N ALA A 47 -27.82 -12.82 4.63
CA ALA A 47 -28.39 -13.29 5.88
C ALA A 47 -29.09 -14.63 5.67
N MET A 48 -28.88 -15.56 6.60
CA MET A 48 -29.44 -16.91 6.57
C MET A 48 -30.09 -17.24 7.89
N CYS A 49 -31.13 -18.07 7.84
CA CYS A 49 -31.74 -18.73 8.98
C CYS A 49 -31.68 -20.24 8.70
N GLY A 50 -30.78 -20.96 9.40
CA GLY A 50 -30.44 -22.30 9.00
C GLY A 50 -29.88 -22.37 7.58
N ALA A 51 -30.57 -23.04 6.65
CA ALA A 51 -30.20 -23.15 5.23
C ALA A 51 -30.91 -22.12 4.32
N ASP A 52 -31.87 -21.38 4.84
CA ASP A 52 -32.70 -20.48 4.06
C ASP A 52 -32.18 -19.04 4.08
N SER A 53 -32.17 -18.36 2.93
CA SER A 53 -31.90 -16.94 2.84
C SER A 53 -33.06 -16.14 3.43
N VAL A 54 -32.74 -15.15 4.25
CA VAL A 54 -33.69 -14.26 4.88
C VAL A 54 -33.40 -12.81 4.58
N ASN A 55 -34.40 -11.98 4.60
CA ASN A 55 -34.25 -10.54 4.42
C ASN A 55 -33.46 -9.93 5.58
N ALA A 56 -32.60 -9.00 5.24
CA ALA A 56 -31.83 -8.21 6.20
C ALA A 56 -31.96 -6.71 5.84
N SER A 57 -31.73 -5.86 6.80
CA SER A 57 -31.61 -4.43 6.57
C SER A 57 -30.46 -3.83 7.31
N VAL A 58 -29.92 -2.75 6.77
CA VAL A 58 -28.86 -1.96 7.39
C VAL A 58 -29.24 -0.50 7.37
N THR A 59 -29.20 0.12 8.54
CA THR A 59 -29.40 1.55 8.71
C THR A 59 -28.04 2.24 8.69
N VAL A 60 -27.72 2.99 7.64
CA VAL A 60 -26.40 3.61 7.44
C VAL A 60 -26.00 4.52 8.61
N SER A 61 -26.96 5.19 9.27
CA SER A 61 -26.70 6.06 10.42
C SER A 61 -26.26 5.31 11.69
N GLU A 62 -26.51 4.00 11.78
CA GLU A 62 -26.10 3.16 12.91
C GLU A 62 -24.70 2.56 12.72
N ILE A 63 -24.14 2.66 11.51
CA ILE A 63 -22.80 2.13 11.23
C ILE A 63 -21.75 2.97 11.93
N THR A 64 -20.95 2.32 12.77
CA THR A 64 -19.79 2.95 13.40
C THR A 64 -18.60 2.89 12.44
N LYS A 65 -18.02 4.05 12.12
CA LYS A 65 -16.96 4.18 11.14
C LYS A 65 -15.99 5.31 11.47
N PRO A 66 -14.72 5.22 11.08
CA PRO A 66 -13.76 6.31 11.19
C PRO A 66 -14.12 7.55 10.34
N THR A 67 -13.53 8.68 10.67
CA THR A 67 -13.64 9.91 9.87
C THR A 67 -13.02 9.69 8.47
N GLY A 68 -13.59 10.32 7.45
CA GLY A 68 -13.14 10.16 6.06
C GLY A 68 -13.74 8.95 5.34
N ILE A 69 -14.57 8.16 6.03
CA ILE A 69 -15.32 7.04 5.44
C ILE A 69 -16.75 7.46 5.17
N SER A 70 -17.24 7.20 3.97
CA SER A 70 -18.66 7.31 3.62
C SER A 70 -19.19 5.95 3.19
N ILE A 71 -20.47 5.69 3.54
CA ILE A 71 -21.14 4.43 3.24
C ILE A 71 -22.49 4.72 2.62
N GLN A 72 -22.81 3.98 1.56
CA GLN A 72 -24.11 4.01 0.90
C GLN A 72 -24.65 2.57 0.85
N SER A 73 -25.97 2.43 0.99
CA SER A 73 -26.68 1.17 0.81
C SER A 73 -27.60 1.28 -0.41
N ASP A 74 -27.73 0.20 -1.18
CA ASP A 74 -28.68 0.10 -2.28
C ASP A 74 -30.15 -0.05 -1.79
N GLY A 75 -30.33 -0.41 -0.50
CA GLY A 75 -31.63 -0.59 0.12
C GLY A 75 -32.32 -1.90 -0.26
N ASP A 76 -31.64 -2.83 -0.94
CA ASP A 76 -32.21 -4.16 -1.21
C ASP A 76 -32.32 -4.94 0.10
N ALA A 77 -33.57 -5.38 0.43
CA ALA A 77 -33.81 -6.14 1.65
C ALA A 77 -33.43 -7.62 1.55
N ALA A 78 -33.38 -8.17 0.34
CA ALA A 78 -33.03 -9.58 0.15
C ALA A 78 -31.52 -9.79 0.35
N SER A 79 -30.72 -8.84 -0.09
CA SER A 79 -29.25 -8.93 -0.03
C SER A 79 -28.62 -7.53 -0.14
N PRO A 80 -28.66 -6.72 0.93
CA PRO A 80 -28.19 -5.35 0.89
C PRO A 80 -26.72 -5.25 0.44
N THR A 81 -26.45 -4.32 -0.48
CA THR A 81 -25.09 -4.02 -0.91
C THR A 81 -24.66 -2.69 -0.32
N LEU A 82 -23.55 -2.69 0.39
CA LEU A 82 -22.93 -1.50 0.92
C LEU A 82 -21.73 -1.09 0.06
N THR A 83 -21.72 0.16 -0.37
CA THR A 83 -20.55 0.79 -0.99
C THR A 83 -19.84 1.62 0.05
N ILE A 84 -18.62 1.20 0.38
CA ILE A 84 -17.73 1.84 1.35
C ILE A 84 -16.71 2.66 0.58
N SER A 85 -16.64 3.95 0.83
CA SER A 85 -15.72 4.86 0.16
C SER A 85 -14.79 5.53 1.16
N VAL A 86 -13.52 5.65 0.80
CA VAL A 86 -12.53 6.43 1.55
C VAL A 86 -12.20 7.71 0.79
N ASP A 87 -11.92 8.76 1.50
CA ASP A 87 -11.38 10.00 0.94
C ASP A 87 -9.88 10.16 1.26
N ASN A 88 -9.29 11.24 0.79
CA ASN A 88 -7.86 11.52 0.95
C ASN A 88 -7.49 12.08 2.34
N THR A 89 -8.41 12.14 3.28
CA THR A 89 -8.14 12.53 4.68
C THR A 89 -7.84 11.32 5.57
N VAL A 90 -8.12 10.09 5.09
CA VAL A 90 -7.86 8.86 5.82
C VAL A 90 -6.37 8.54 5.80
N THR A 91 -5.74 8.50 6.98
CA THR A 91 -4.30 8.32 7.15
C THR A 91 -3.91 6.98 7.76
N GLU A 92 -4.88 6.17 8.19
CA GLU A 92 -4.65 4.86 8.80
C GLU A 92 -5.78 3.90 8.46
N GLY A 93 -5.52 2.61 8.61
CA GLY A 93 -6.54 1.58 8.49
C GLY A 93 -7.47 1.59 9.70
N GLY A 94 -8.58 0.88 9.60
CA GLY A 94 -9.55 0.82 10.66
C GLY A 94 -10.58 -0.28 10.49
N VAL A 95 -11.56 -0.27 11.38
CA VAL A 95 -12.69 -1.20 11.39
C VAL A 95 -13.99 -0.40 11.29
N ILE A 96 -14.89 -0.93 10.51
CA ILE A 96 -16.28 -0.43 10.36
C ILE A 96 -17.18 -1.49 10.95
N GLU A 97 -18.00 -1.10 11.91
CA GLU A 97 -19.00 -1.99 12.53
C GLU A 97 -20.36 -1.76 11.91
N ILE A 98 -20.90 -2.83 11.35
CA ILE A 98 -22.13 -2.83 10.54
C ILE A 98 -23.20 -3.62 11.30
N PRO A 99 -24.16 -2.95 11.97
CA PRO A 99 -25.33 -3.60 12.54
C PRO A 99 -26.26 -4.06 11.40
N VAL A 100 -26.49 -5.36 11.35
CA VAL A 100 -27.40 -6.00 10.38
C VAL A 100 -28.63 -6.48 11.12
N HIS A 101 -29.82 -6.01 10.72
CA HIS A 101 -31.08 -6.34 11.32
C HIS A 101 -31.79 -7.44 10.53
N ILE A 102 -32.24 -8.48 11.23
CA ILE A 102 -33.04 -9.58 10.71
C ILE A 102 -34.27 -9.70 11.63
N GLY A 103 -35.39 -9.08 11.24
CA GLY A 103 -36.52 -8.93 12.14
C GLY A 103 -36.11 -8.16 13.40
N ASP A 104 -36.34 -8.76 14.57
CA ASP A 104 -35.96 -8.18 15.86
C ASP A 104 -34.54 -8.49 16.32
N ILE A 105 -33.75 -9.21 15.51
CA ILE A 105 -32.40 -9.62 15.81
C ILE A 105 -31.40 -8.70 15.13
N THR A 106 -30.36 -8.29 15.86
CA THR A 106 -29.24 -7.51 15.31
C THR A 106 -27.95 -8.30 15.44
N ILE A 107 -27.25 -8.47 14.33
CA ILE A 107 -25.92 -9.10 14.27
C ILE A 107 -24.93 -8.05 13.77
N VAL A 108 -23.91 -7.73 14.58
CA VAL A 108 -22.87 -6.79 14.19
C VAL A 108 -21.78 -7.51 13.41
N LYS A 109 -21.50 -7.03 12.20
CA LYS A 109 -20.40 -7.49 11.35
C LYS A 109 -19.31 -6.44 11.29
N SER A 110 -18.05 -6.88 11.23
CA SER A 110 -16.91 -6.01 11.10
C SER A 110 -16.38 -6.07 9.68
N PHE A 111 -16.14 -4.90 9.10
CA PHE A 111 -15.38 -4.74 7.86
C PHE A 111 -14.06 -4.04 8.19
N THR A 112 -12.95 -4.68 7.86
CA THR A 112 -11.61 -4.14 8.14
C THR A 112 -11.02 -3.54 6.89
N PHE A 113 -10.43 -2.36 7.00
CA PHE A 113 -9.68 -1.80 5.88
C PHE A 113 -8.27 -1.39 6.28
N ALA A 114 -7.37 -1.44 5.31
CA ALA A 114 -5.98 -0.98 5.42
C ALA A 114 -5.67 0.00 4.29
N ILE A 115 -4.55 0.71 4.40
CA ILE A 115 -4.04 1.61 3.37
C ILE A 115 -2.64 1.12 2.97
N ALA A 116 -2.45 0.83 1.68
CA ALA A 116 -1.15 0.51 1.12
C ALA A 116 -0.42 1.80 0.74
N PHE A 117 0.40 2.32 1.64
CA PHE A 117 1.19 3.53 1.39
C PHE A 117 2.31 3.30 0.38
N LYS A 118 2.57 4.29 -0.46
CA LYS A 118 3.77 4.30 -1.30
C LYS A 118 4.99 4.59 -0.43
N GLY A 119 6.06 3.81 -0.62
CA GLY A 119 7.35 4.14 -0.05
C GLY A 119 7.87 5.49 -0.57
N THR A 120 8.65 6.19 0.24
CA THR A 120 9.39 7.37 -0.20
C THR A 120 10.51 6.95 -1.14
N GLN A 121 10.74 7.74 -2.20
CA GLN A 121 11.91 7.53 -3.06
C GLN A 121 13.17 7.68 -2.21
N GLY A 122 14.13 6.77 -2.35
CA GLY A 122 15.43 6.87 -1.71
C GLY A 122 16.12 8.19 -2.06
N SER A 123 16.92 8.72 -1.16
CA SER A 123 17.74 9.91 -1.42
C SER A 123 18.63 9.66 -2.64
N LYS A 124 18.81 10.70 -3.46
CA LYS A 124 19.80 10.66 -4.54
C LYS A 124 21.18 10.40 -3.89
N GLY A 125 21.94 9.46 -4.45
CA GLY A 125 23.33 9.23 -4.03
C GLY A 125 24.15 10.52 -4.08
N ASP A 126 25.12 10.63 -3.20
CA ASP A 126 26.04 11.76 -3.16
C ASP A 126 26.76 11.91 -4.49
N LYS A 127 27.08 13.16 -4.84
CA LYS A 127 27.93 13.44 -6.00
C LYS A 127 29.31 12.85 -5.70
N GLY A 128 29.85 12.05 -6.62
CA GLY A 128 31.22 11.56 -6.53
C GLY A 128 32.21 12.70 -6.30
N ASP A 129 33.26 12.42 -5.55
CA ASP A 129 34.32 13.37 -5.26
C ASP A 129 34.94 13.89 -6.56
N LYS A 130 35.39 15.15 -6.55
CA LYS A 130 36.19 15.72 -7.64
C LYS A 130 37.46 14.87 -7.78
N GLY A 131 37.75 14.39 -9.00
CA GLY A 131 39.03 13.74 -9.27
C GLY A 131 40.19 14.67 -8.88
N ASP A 132 41.28 14.07 -8.42
CA ASP A 132 42.49 14.79 -8.06
C ASP A 132 42.98 15.67 -9.22
N ASP A 133 43.46 16.84 -8.89
CA ASP A 133 44.06 17.72 -9.89
C ASP A 133 45.35 17.07 -10.42
N GLY A 134 45.47 16.94 -11.74
CA GLY A 134 46.65 16.38 -12.38
C GLY A 134 47.88 17.17 -11.97
N THR A 135 48.98 16.47 -11.64
CA THR A 135 50.27 17.08 -11.37
C THR A 135 50.84 17.71 -12.63
N SER A 136 50.96 19.02 -12.66
CA SER A 136 51.69 19.71 -13.73
C SER A 136 53.21 19.46 -13.57
N VAL A 137 53.83 18.89 -14.56
CA VAL A 137 55.28 18.83 -14.63
C VAL A 137 55.77 20.14 -15.25
N THR A 138 56.47 20.93 -14.48
CA THR A 138 57.12 22.13 -14.99
C THR A 138 58.54 21.77 -15.43
N VAL A 139 58.83 21.89 -16.70
CA VAL A 139 60.22 21.79 -17.19
C VAL A 139 60.90 23.11 -16.88
N THR A 140 61.84 23.08 -15.94
CA THR A 140 62.56 24.28 -15.47
C THR A 140 63.79 24.60 -16.28
N SER A 141 64.33 23.63 -17.02
CA SER A 141 65.48 23.86 -17.89
C SER A 141 65.52 22.81 -19.01
N THR A 142 65.95 23.20 -20.18
CA THR A 142 66.37 22.30 -21.29
C THR A 142 67.82 22.54 -21.57
N GLU A 143 68.58 21.50 -21.57
CA GLU A 143 69.99 21.53 -21.95
C GLU A 143 70.11 21.01 -23.40
N VAL A 144 70.79 21.77 -24.23
CA VAL A 144 71.01 21.39 -25.63
C VAL A 144 72.54 21.07 -25.77
N LYS A 145 72.84 19.89 -26.23
CA LYS A 145 74.22 19.46 -26.48
C LYS A 145 74.43 19.21 -27.95
N TYR A 146 75.61 19.47 -28.40
CA TYR A 146 75.99 19.35 -29.79
C TYR A 146 77.03 18.26 -29.95
N ALA A 147 76.99 17.57 -31.06
CA ALA A 147 78.03 16.60 -31.44
C ALA A 147 78.21 16.61 -32.96
N VAL A 148 79.39 16.41 -33.44
CA VAL A 148 79.68 16.18 -34.86
C VAL A 148 79.79 14.69 -35.10
N SER A 149 79.15 14.22 -36.13
CA SER A 149 79.24 12.83 -36.56
C SER A 149 79.55 12.82 -38.05
N ASP A 150 80.62 12.10 -38.45
CA ASP A 150 80.98 11.95 -39.83
C ASP A 150 80.24 10.84 -40.57
N ASP A 151 79.36 10.12 -39.84
CA ASP A 151 78.64 9.02 -40.41
C ASP A 151 77.13 9.05 -39.87
N THR A 152 76.40 8.04 -40.18
CA THR A 152 74.98 7.91 -39.77
C THR A 152 74.83 7.27 -38.38
N THR A 153 75.92 7.09 -37.65
CA THR A 153 75.85 6.51 -36.29
C THR A 153 75.68 7.60 -35.25
N GLU A 154 74.96 7.25 -34.15
CA GLU A 154 74.72 8.18 -33.04
C GLU A 154 76.11 8.58 -32.41
N PRO A 155 76.30 9.89 -32.17
CA PRO A 155 77.53 10.34 -31.52
C PRO A 155 77.65 9.76 -30.10
N THR A 156 78.86 9.36 -29.74
CA THR A 156 79.15 8.81 -28.41
C THR A 156 79.55 9.87 -27.38
N SER A 157 79.83 11.12 -27.84
CA SER A 157 80.14 12.25 -26.98
C SER A 157 79.35 13.52 -27.37
N TRP A 158 78.87 14.26 -26.41
CA TRP A 158 78.10 15.46 -26.59
C TRP A 158 78.78 16.65 -25.91
N GLN A 159 78.78 17.81 -26.54
CA GLN A 159 79.43 19.03 -26.04
C GLN A 159 78.33 20.08 -25.73
N ASP A 160 78.69 20.98 -24.79
CA ASP A 160 77.79 22.06 -24.38
C ASP A 160 77.80 23.24 -25.39
N ASP A 161 78.85 23.34 -26.18
CA ASP A 161 79.04 24.40 -27.18
C ASP A 161 79.03 23.81 -28.63
N LEU A 162 78.61 24.65 -29.59
CA LEU A 162 78.70 24.30 -30.99
C LEU A 162 80.13 23.98 -31.40
N PRO A 163 80.41 22.83 -32.06
CA PRO A 163 81.76 22.51 -32.57
C PRO A 163 82.21 23.57 -33.56
N GLU A 164 83.48 23.98 -33.42
CA GLU A 164 84.09 24.88 -34.42
C GLU A 164 84.27 24.11 -35.73
N ALA A 165 84.07 24.82 -36.86
CA ALA A 165 84.15 24.27 -38.20
C ALA A 165 85.58 23.98 -38.64
#